data_8cf57c7e0bce148c0ef7097d6b04ba4d
#
_entry.id   8cf57c7e0bce148c0ef7097d6b04ba4d
#
_cell.length_a   1.000
_cell.length_b   1.000
_cell.length_c   1.000
_cell.angle_alpha   90.00
_cell.angle_beta   90.00
_cell.angle_gamma   90.00
#
_symmetry.space_group_name_H-M   'P 1'
#
loop_
_entity.id
_entity.type
_entity.pdbx_description
1 polymer ?
#
loop_
_entity_poly.entity_id
_entity_poly.type
_entity_poly.pdbx_seq_one_letter_code
_entity_poly.pdbx_strand_id
1 'polypeptide(L)'
;MRGPIGLLEVNDVTKHFSGISALADINLSVQQEEMVGLIGPNGAGKTTLFNCINGSLRPEIGDVYFDGTNIIALPIHKRAQLGIGRTFQRLELFAGMTVREHFMVAERRRNGTGRLWKDLLNRSAPTEAESELVNQMLALLELEAEADRPVESLSLGRCRLVEIGRALMVQPRLLLLDEPSSGLDVKETAALAMRLRSVQKLRNLAVLLVEHDVEMVQSLVTRLYVLDFGTVIASGETEYVLGDANVRRAYLGDM
;
A
#
# COMPACT_ATOMS: atom_id res chain seq x y z
N MET A 1 -29.65 0.00 9.93
CA MET A 1 -28.80 -1.19 10.02
C MET A 1 -27.43 -0.75 9.53
N ARG A 2 -26.37 -0.80 10.37
CA ARG A 2 -25.01 -0.61 9.87
C ARG A 2 -24.71 -1.79 8.95
N GLY A 3 -24.27 -1.55 7.72
CA GLY A 3 -23.77 -2.58 6.82
C GLY A 3 -22.59 -3.36 7.44
N PRO A 4 -22.08 -4.41 6.77
CA PRO A 4 -20.95 -5.15 7.28
C PRO A 4 -19.81 -4.17 7.61
N ILE A 5 -19.25 -4.30 8.82
CA ILE A 5 -18.14 -3.47 9.30
C ILE A 5 -16.95 -3.75 8.37
N GLY A 6 -16.41 -2.69 7.74
CA GLY A 6 -15.23 -2.79 6.89
C GLY A 6 -13.98 -3.20 7.68
N LEU A 7 -12.99 -3.78 7.01
CA LEU A 7 -11.67 -3.98 7.61
C LEU A 7 -10.99 -2.65 7.94
N LEU A 8 -11.10 -1.67 7.02
CA LEU A 8 -10.71 -0.28 7.24
C LEU A 8 -11.94 0.61 7.08
N GLU A 9 -12.15 1.52 8.02
CA GLU A 9 -13.17 2.57 7.93
C GLU A 9 -12.53 3.92 8.27
N VAL A 10 -12.73 4.88 7.41
CA VAL A 10 -12.35 6.29 7.57
C VAL A 10 -13.65 7.08 7.66
N ASN A 11 -13.89 7.76 8.77
CA ASN A 11 -15.16 8.44 9.05
C ASN A 11 -14.90 9.92 9.33
N ASP A 12 -15.46 10.79 8.46
CA ASP A 12 -15.47 12.24 8.56
C ASP A 12 -14.08 12.86 8.77
N VAL A 13 -13.04 12.25 8.18
CA VAL A 13 -11.66 12.68 8.40
C VAL A 13 -11.40 14.03 7.72
N THR A 14 -10.98 15.01 8.56
CA THR A 14 -10.63 16.36 8.12
C THR A 14 -9.22 16.70 8.57
N LYS A 15 -8.42 17.28 7.64
CA LYS A 15 -7.04 17.68 7.86
C LYS A 15 -6.73 19.03 7.26
N HIS A 16 -6.17 19.94 8.07
CA HIS A 16 -5.72 21.25 7.63
C HIS A 16 -4.21 21.41 7.73
N PHE A 17 -3.62 22.21 6.85
CA PHE A 17 -2.24 22.69 6.93
C PHE A 17 -2.23 24.20 6.76
N SER A 18 -1.80 24.92 7.78
CA SER A 18 -1.67 26.40 7.74
C SER A 18 -2.89 27.12 7.14
N GLY A 19 -4.10 26.66 7.51
CA GLY A 19 -5.37 27.25 7.05
C GLY A 19 -5.91 26.71 5.71
N ILE A 20 -5.15 25.86 5.02
CA ILE A 20 -5.61 25.16 3.81
C ILE A 20 -6.19 23.81 4.19
N SER A 21 -7.43 23.53 3.76
CA SER A 21 -8.04 22.21 3.95
C SER A 21 -7.41 21.21 2.95
N ALA A 22 -6.64 20.26 3.47
CA ALA A 22 -6.07 19.19 2.66
C ALA A 22 -7.00 17.96 2.55
N LEU A 23 -7.88 17.78 3.54
CA LEU A 23 -8.97 16.79 3.55
C LEU A 23 -10.17 17.42 4.25
N ALA A 24 -11.36 17.21 3.74
CA ALA A 24 -12.63 17.67 4.29
C ALA A 24 -13.67 16.55 4.24
N ASP A 25 -14.10 16.11 5.41
CA ASP A 25 -15.18 15.13 5.63
C ASP A 25 -15.02 13.83 4.82
N ILE A 26 -13.79 13.27 4.79
CA ILE A 26 -13.49 12.07 4.03
C ILE A 26 -14.11 10.84 4.68
N ASN A 27 -14.91 10.14 3.89
CA ASN A 27 -15.49 8.85 4.22
C ASN A 27 -15.03 7.80 3.20
N LEU A 28 -14.37 6.73 3.68
CA LEU A 28 -13.83 5.65 2.86
C LEU A 28 -13.86 4.34 3.65
N SER A 29 -14.12 3.23 2.97
CA SER A 29 -14.02 1.91 3.59
C SER A 29 -13.31 0.92 2.67
N VAL A 30 -12.67 -0.10 3.25
CA VAL A 30 -12.10 -1.25 2.55
C VAL A 30 -12.60 -2.51 3.27
N GLN A 31 -13.19 -3.44 2.52
CA GLN A 31 -13.63 -4.73 3.07
C GLN A 31 -12.46 -5.71 3.17
N GLN A 32 -12.67 -6.83 3.87
CA GLN A 32 -11.70 -7.92 3.85
C GLN A 32 -11.57 -8.44 2.41
N GLU A 33 -10.34 -8.79 2.02
CA GLU A 33 -10.02 -9.34 0.69
C GLU A 33 -10.40 -8.43 -0.48
N GLU A 34 -10.74 -7.17 -0.21
CA GLU A 34 -11.10 -6.21 -1.25
C GLU A 34 -9.88 -5.42 -1.71
N MET A 35 -9.82 -5.13 -3.01
CA MET A 35 -8.88 -4.18 -3.58
C MET A 35 -9.62 -2.92 -4.01
N VAL A 36 -9.35 -1.81 -3.31
CA VAL A 36 -9.97 -0.49 -3.51
C VAL A 36 -8.95 0.48 -4.06
N GLY A 37 -9.35 1.24 -5.08
CA GLY A 37 -8.54 2.33 -5.64
C GLY A 37 -8.90 3.68 -5.03
N LEU A 38 -7.89 4.54 -4.93
CA LEU A 38 -8.02 5.95 -4.60
C LEU A 38 -7.28 6.76 -5.66
N ILE A 39 -8.02 7.44 -6.51
CA ILE A 39 -7.45 8.28 -7.58
C ILE A 39 -7.78 9.75 -7.36
N GLY A 40 -7.14 10.63 -8.12
CA GLY A 40 -7.35 12.07 -8.07
C GLY A 40 -6.14 12.82 -8.61
N PRO A 41 -6.28 14.09 -8.99
CA PRO A 41 -5.17 14.90 -9.47
C PRO A 41 -4.07 15.08 -8.41
N ASN A 42 -2.92 15.62 -8.83
CA ASN A 42 -1.87 15.98 -7.89
C ASN A 42 -2.36 17.08 -6.94
N GLY A 43 -2.08 16.93 -5.66
CA GLY A 43 -2.58 17.85 -4.64
C GLY A 43 -4.01 17.56 -4.14
N ALA A 44 -4.71 16.56 -4.67
CA ALA A 44 -6.07 16.22 -4.23
C ALA A 44 -6.19 15.74 -2.77
N GLY A 45 -5.07 15.43 -2.09
CA GLY A 45 -5.08 14.96 -0.69
C GLY A 45 -4.80 13.46 -0.50
N LYS A 46 -4.57 12.69 -1.58
CA LYS A 46 -4.36 11.23 -1.52
C LYS A 46 -3.27 10.81 -0.51
N THR A 47 -2.07 11.38 -0.62
CA THR A 47 -0.96 11.10 0.30
C THR A 47 -1.26 11.56 1.73
N THR A 48 -2.01 12.67 1.90
CA THR A 48 -2.46 13.12 3.23
C THR A 48 -3.38 12.11 3.87
N LEU A 49 -4.36 11.58 3.12
CA LEU A 49 -5.26 10.55 3.60
C LEU A 49 -4.50 9.26 3.97
N PHE A 50 -3.59 8.80 3.12
CA PHE A 50 -2.72 7.66 3.43
C PHE A 50 -1.92 7.88 4.71
N ASN A 51 -1.38 9.08 4.92
CA ASN A 51 -0.65 9.43 6.12
C ASN A 51 -1.55 9.47 7.36
N CYS A 52 -2.81 9.83 7.25
CA CYS A 52 -3.79 9.72 8.33
C CYS A 52 -4.12 8.24 8.65
N ILE A 53 -4.28 7.40 7.62
CA ILE A 53 -4.56 5.96 7.79
C ILE A 53 -3.37 5.22 8.41
N ASN A 54 -2.13 5.49 7.99
CA ASN A 54 -0.96 4.82 8.52
C ASN A 54 -0.48 5.37 9.88
N GLY A 55 -0.95 6.57 10.28
CA GLY A 55 -0.60 7.20 11.55
C GLY A 55 0.62 8.11 11.52
N SER A 56 1.14 8.47 10.33
CA SER A 56 2.18 9.50 10.18
C SER A 56 1.63 10.91 10.41
N LEU A 57 0.34 11.11 10.13
CA LEU A 57 -0.39 12.33 10.39
C LEU A 57 -1.61 12.03 11.28
N ARG A 58 -1.94 12.96 12.13
CA ARG A 58 -3.18 12.94 12.90
C ARG A 58 -4.15 13.96 12.29
N PRO A 59 -5.38 13.56 11.92
CA PRO A 59 -6.40 14.50 11.50
C PRO A 59 -6.88 15.34 12.68
N GLU A 60 -7.49 16.49 12.41
CA GLU A 60 -8.12 17.34 13.43
C GLU A 60 -9.50 16.83 13.80
N ILE A 61 -10.23 16.26 12.84
CA ILE A 61 -11.61 15.76 13.03
C ILE A 61 -11.69 14.37 12.39
N GLY A 62 -12.61 13.57 12.90
CA GLY A 62 -12.91 12.24 12.37
C GLY A 62 -12.09 11.13 13.00
N ASP A 63 -12.41 9.93 12.60
CA ASP A 63 -11.85 8.69 13.14
C ASP A 63 -11.41 7.73 12.04
N VAL A 64 -10.43 6.88 12.37
CA VAL A 64 -10.00 5.75 11.54
C VAL A 64 -10.14 4.48 12.35
N TYR A 65 -10.91 3.53 11.83
CA TYR A 65 -11.09 2.21 12.44
C TYR A 65 -10.41 1.14 11.60
N PHE A 66 -9.79 0.21 12.26
CA PHE A 66 -9.24 -1.00 11.66
C PHE A 66 -9.75 -2.21 12.43
N ASP A 67 -10.47 -3.09 11.72
CA ASP A 67 -11.13 -4.27 12.30
C ASP A 67 -11.98 -3.89 13.54
N GLY A 68 -12.79 -2.83 13.42
CA GLY A 68 -13.65 -2.30 14.47
C GLY A 68 -12.93 -1.54 15.59
N THR A 69 -11.59 -1.51 15.60
CA THR A 69 -10.79 -0.80 16.61
C THR A 69 -10.45 0.60 16.13
N ASN A 70 -10.74 1.64 16.92
CA ASN A 70 -10.30 3.00 16.64
C ASN A 70 -8.77 3.10 16.77
N ILE A 71 -8.10 3.42 15.67
CA ILE A 71 -6.64 3.49 15.59
C ILE A 71 -6.09 4.91 15.52
N ILE A 72 -6.95 5.93 15.64
CA ILE A 72 -6.58 7.34 15.44
C ILE A 72 -5.42 7.81 16.33
N ALA A 73 -5.38 7.32 17.58
CA ALA A 73 -4.34 7.67 18.55
C ALA A 73 -3.12 6.73 18.49
N LEU A 74 -3.17 5.65 17.70
CA LEU A 74 -2.09 4.66 17.66
C LEU A 74 -0.95 5.13 16.76
N PRO A 75 0.31 5.03 17.21
CA PRO A 75 1.46 5.33 16.37
C PRO A 75 1.66 4.26 15.29
N ILE A 76 2.43 4.59 14.24
CA ILE A 76 2.68 3.75 13.05
C ILE A 76 3.01 2.30 13.42
N HIS A 77 3.96 2.09 14.35
CA HIS A 77 4.41 0.74 14.71
C HIS A 77 3.30 -0.11 15.35
N LYS A 78 2.36 0.50 16.07
CA LYS A 78 1.19 -0.20 16.62
C LYS A 78 0.19 -0.56 15.54
N ARG A 79 -0.05 0.33 14.57
CA ARG A 79 -0.89 0.02 13.40
C ARG A 79 -0.30 -1.10 12.55
N ALA A 80 1.04 -1.12 12.37
CA ALA A 80 1.72 -2.22 11.71
C ALA A 80 1.55 -3.56 12.46
N GLN A 81 1.60 -3.57 13.81
CA GLN A 81 1.34 -4.75 14.64
C GLN A 81 -0.10 -5.26 14.53
N LEU A 82 -1.08 -4.38 14.22
CA LEU A 82 -2.46 -4.77 13.96
C LEU A 82 -2.65 -5.40 12.56
N GLY A 83 -1.67 -5.27 11.68
CA GLY A 83 -1.70 -5.84 10.33
C GLY A 83 -1.89 -4.80 9.21
N ILE A 84 -1.51 -3.55 9.41
CA ILE A 84 -1.46 -2.54 8.34
C ILE A 84 -0.05 -2.47 7.79
N GLY A 85 0.16 -2.96 6.55
CA GLY A 85 1.41 -2.81 5.80
C GLY A 85 1.35 -1.59 4.88
N ARG A 86 2.52 -1.01 4.55
CA ARG A 86 2.61 0.10 3.59
C ARG A 86 3.88 -0.02 2.76
N THR A 87 3.79 0.32 1.47
CA THR A 87 4.95 0.70 0.66
C THR A 87 5.15 2.21 0.70
N PHE A 88 6.33 2.67 0.31
CA PHE A 88 6.63 4.10 0.23
C PHE A 88 6.63 4.54 -1.25
N GLN A 89 6.25 5.79 -1.52
CA GLN A 89 6.29 6.35 -2.87
C GLN A 89 7.71 6.35 -3.46
N ARG A 90 8.73 6.59 -2.64
CA ARG A 90 10.13 6.45 -3.02
C ARG A 90 10.64 5.06 -2.67
N LEU A 91 11.39 4.44 -3.59
CA LEU A 91 12.05 3.18 -3.31
C LEU A 91 13.02 3.33 -2.13
N GLU A 92 12.73 2.63 -1.04
CA GLU A 92 13.56 2.59 0.16
C GLU A 92 14.24 1.22 0.28
N LEU A 93 15.07 0.88 -0.70
CA LEU A 93 15.90 -0.31 -0.68
C LEU A 93 17.32 0.05 -0.22
N PHE A 94 17.91 -0.85 0.56
CA PHE A 94 19.26 -0.64 1.10
C PHE A 94 20.31 -1.06 0.08
N ALA A 95 21.14 -0.11 -0.33
CA ALA A 95 22.25 -0.37 -1.23
C ALA A 95 23.21 -1.43 -0.65
N GLY A 96 23.70 -2.30 -1.52
CA GLY A 96 24.61 -3.39 -1.15
C GLY A 96 23.92 -4.63 -0.57
N MET A 97 22.60 -4.63 -0.37
CA MET A 97 21.85 -5.80 0.08
C MET A 97 21.19 -6.54 -1.10
N THR A 98 21.17 -7.87 -0.99
CA THR A 98 20.46 -8.75 -1.92
C THR A 98 18.94 -8.73 -1.66
N VAL A 99 18.16 -9.23 -2.62
CA VAL A 99 16.71 -9.42 -2.46
C VAL A 99 16.39 -10.27 -1.23
N ARG A 100 17.09 -11.39 -1.09
CA ARG A 100 16.96 -12.32 0.04
C ARG A 100 17.21 -11.63 1.38
N GLU A 101 18.26 -10.82 1.47
CA GLU A 101 18.59 -10.10 2.70
C GLU A 101 17.52 -9.06 3.07
N HIS A 102 16.90 -8.40 2.09
CA HIS A 102 15.77 -7.49 2.33
C HIS A 102 14.57 -8.20 2.97
N PHE A 103 14.22 -9.39 2.48
CA PHE A 103 13.12 -10.17 3.04
C PHE A 103 13.48 -10.73 4.41
N MET A 104 14.72 -11.17 4.61
CA MET A 104 15.20 -11.67 5.89
C MET A 104 15.12 -10.60 6.99
N VAL A 105 15.57 -9.37 6.70
CA VAL A 105 15.48 -8.24 7.65
C VAL A 105 14.03 -7.93 8.01
N ALA A 106 13.11 -7.97 7.03
CA ALA A 106 11.70 -7.71 7.27
C ALA A 106 11.06 -8.80 8.17
N GLU A 107 11.40 -10.09 7.94
CA GLU A 107 10.93 -11.21 8.75
C GLU A 107 11.42 -11.11 10.20
N ARG A 108 12.70 -10.86 10.42
CA ARG A 108 13.27 -10.73 11.76
C ARG A 108 12.70 -9.57 12.56
N ARG A 109 12.36 -8.46 11.87
CA ARG A 109 11.67 -7.33 12.50
C ARG A 109 10.28 -7.71 12.98
N ARG A 110 9.54 -8.52 12.23
CA ARG A 110 8.21 -9.01 12.60
C ARG A 110 8.24 -9.83 13.88
N ASN A 111 9.18 -10.76 13.98
CA ASN A 111 9.28 -11.67 15.11
C ASN A 111 9.91 -11.05 16.38
N GLY A 112 10.34 -9.79 16.33
CA GLY A 112 10.98 -9.13 17.46
C GLY A 112 12.34 -9.73 17.87
N THR A 113 12.85 -10.67 17.06
CA THR A 113 14.15 -11.35 17.29
C THR A 113 15.32 -10.49 16.81
N GLY A 114 15.05 -9.43 16.05
CA GLY A 114 16.04 -8.56 15.45
C GLY A 114 16.86 -7.81 16.49
N ARG A 115 18.04 -8.32 16.81
CA ARG A 115 19.13 -7.51 17.33
C ARG A 115 19.73 -6.76 16.14
N LEU A 116 19.13 -5.65 15.74
CA LEU A 116 19.43 -4.86 14.54
C LEU A 116 20.93 -4.77 14.21
N TRP A 117 21.79 -4.64 15.22
CA TRP A 117 23.24 -4.57 15.06
C TRP A 117 23.91 -5.90 14.72
N LYS A 118 23.34 -7.05 15.15
CA LYS A 118 23.89 -8.38 14.80
C LYS A 118 23.43 -8.81 13.41
N ASP A 119 22.23 -8.43 13.03
CA ASP A 119 21.63 -8.74 11.73
C ASP A 119 22.25 -7.89 10.61
N LEU A 120 22.55 -6.59 10.88
CA LEU A 120 23.31 -5.72 9.96
C LEU A 120 24.76 -6.21 9.73
N LEU A 121 25.33 -6.90 10.70
CA LEU A 121 26.71 -7.44 10.61
C LEU A 121 26.73 -8.87 10.04
N ASN A 122 25.59 -9.39 9.54
CA ASN A 122 25.45 -10.72 8.94
C ASN A 122 26.01 -11.87 9.82
N ARG A 123 25.92 -11.73 11.16
CA ARG A 123 26.54 -12.64 12.14
C ARG A 123 25.59 -13.70 12.70
N SER A 124 24.31 -13.71 12.30
CA SER A 124 23.35 -14.71 12.71
C SER A 124 22.95 -15.53 11.49
N ALA A 125 23.33 -16.81 11.45
CA ALA A 125 22.84 -17.71 10.42
C ALA A 125 21.28 -17.73 10.45
N PRO A 126 20.61 -17.68 9.29
CA PRO A 126 19.16 -17.81 9.22
C PRO A 126 18.70 -19.13 9.82
N THR A 127 17.57 -19.10 10.52
CA THR A 127 16.89 -20.34 10.90
C THR A 127 16.24 -20.98 9.66
N GLU A 128 15.97 -22.30 9.72
CA GLU A 128 15.30 -23.01 8.64
C GLU A 128 13.90 -22.38 8.35
N ALA A 129 13.16 -22.02 9.41
CA ALA A 129 11.87 -21.36 9.30
C ALA A 129 11.94 -19.98 8.63
N GLU A 130 12.95 -19.15 8.97
CA GLU A 130 13.17 -17.86 8.32
C GLU A 130 13.48 -18.04 6.83
N SER A 131 14.36 -19.00 6.51
CA SER A 131 14.76 -19.32 5.13
C SER A 131 13.58 -19.78 4.29
N GLU A 132 12.72 -20.63 4.85
CA GLU A 132 11.52 -21.13 4.18
C GLU A 132 10.53 -19.98 3.86
N LEU A 133 10.25 -19.10 4.82
CA LEU A 133 9.37 -17.96 4.61
C LEU A 133 9.92 -16.99 3.54
N VAL A 134 11.23 -16.77 3.53
CA VAL A 134 11.89 -15.95 2.49
C VAL A 134 11.77 -16.62 1.12
N ASN A 135 12.01 -17.93 1.02
CA ASN A 135 11.88 -18.65 -0.25
C ASN A 135 10.44 -18.66 -0.75
N GLN A 136 9.44 -18.82 0.11
CA GLN A 136 8.03 -18.68 -0.25
C GLN A 136 7.70 -17.28 -0.78
N MET A 137 8.27 -16.22 -0.20
CA MET A 137 8.07 -14.85 -0.70
C MET A 137 8.74 -14.63 -2.05
N LEU A 138 9.97 -15.15 -2.24
CA LEU A 138 10.66 -15.11 -3.52
C LEU A 138 9.84 -15.79 -4.61
N ALA A 139 9.33 -17.00 -4.35
CA ALA A 139 8.46 -17.74 -5.27
C ALA A 139 7.15 -17.00 -5.56
N LEU A 140 6.49 -16.44 -4.53
CA LEU A 140 5.24 -15.68 -4.67
C LEU A 140 5.39 -14.48 -5.60
N LEU A 141 6.56 -13.83 -5.57
CA LEU A 141 6.86 -12.64 -6.38
C LEU A 141 7.65 -12.96 -7.66
N GLU A 142 7.97 -14.24 -7.92
CA GLU A 142 8.83 -14.69 -9.03
C GLU A 142 10.20 -13.97 -9.05
N LEU A 143 10.83 -13.92 -7.89
CA LEU A 143 12.14 -13.28 -7.66
C LEU A 143 13.25 -14.31 -7.33
N GLU A 144 13.01 -15.61 -7.55
CA GLU A 144 13.97 -16.66 -7.19
C GLU A 144 15.30 -16.49 -7.94
N ALA A 145 15.23 -16.13 -9.22
CA ALA A 145 16.42 -15.93 -10.06
C ALA A 145 17.27 -14.72 -9.64
N GLU A 146 16.66 -13.76 -8.96
CA GLU A 146 17.31 -12.55 -8.44
C GLU A 146 17.60 -12.60 -6.95
N ALA A 147 17.29 -13.71 -6.28
CA ALA A 147 17.32 -13.81 -4.81
C ALA A 147 18.64 -13.31 -4.19
N ASP A 148 19.76 -13.69 -4.79
CA ASP A 148 21.10 -13.39 -4.27
C ASP A 148 21.80 -12.25 -5.06
N ARG A 149 21.03 -11.50 -5.89
CA ARG A 149 21.51 -10.32 -6.59
C ARG A 149 21.33 -9.07 -5.74
N PRO A 150 22.30 -8.13 -5.76
CA PRO A 150 22.14 -6.80 -5.17
C PRO A 150 20.98 -6.05 -5.84
N VAL A 151 20.16 -5.34 -5.05
CA VAL A 151 18.97 -4.66 -5.57
C VAL A 151 19.28 -3.59 -6.61
N GLU A 152 20.46 -2.99 -6.59
CA GLU A 152 20.90 -1.97 -7.55
C GLU A 152 21.12 -2.56 -8.97
N SER A 153 21.22 -3.88 -9.09
CA SER A 153 21.36 -4.57 -10.36
C SER A 153 20.01 -4.90 -11.01
N LEU A 154 18.90 -4.61 -10.35
CA LEU A 154 17.55 -4.95 -10.79
C LEU A 154 16.94 -3.82 -11.64
N SER A 155 15.94 -4.16 -12.49
CA SER A 155 15.07 -3.15 -13.09
C SER A 155 14.18 -2.49 -12.05
N LEU A 156 13.63 -1.31 -12.37
CA LEU A 156 12.75 -0.59 -11.49
C LEU A 156 11.52 -1.43 -11.09
N GLY A 157 10.93 -2.15 -12.05
CA GLY A 157 9.80 -3.05 -11.78
C GLY A 157 10.14 -4.16 -10.80
N ARG A 158 11.36 -4.76 -10.91
CA ARG A 158 11.83 -5.75 -9.94
C ARG A 158 12.08 -5.14 -8.56
N CYS A 159 12.63 -3.94 -8.48
CA CYS A 159 12.78 -3.20 -7.22
C CYS A 159 11.42 -2.93 -6.55
N ARG A 160 10.38 -2.59 -7.32
CA ARG A 160 9.02 -2.42 -6.79
C ARG A 160 8.46 -3.72 -6.20
N LEU A 161 8.71 -4.87 -6.84
CA LEU A 161 8.33 -6.17 -6.28
C LEU A 161 9.07 -6.47 -4.96
N VAL A 162 10.35 -6.12 -4.85
CA VAL A 162 11.11 -6.28 -3.60
C VAL A 162 10.52 -5.42 -2.49
N GLU A 163 10.16 -4.18 -2.78
CA GLU A 163 9.51 -3.28 -1.81
C GLU A 163 8.16 -3.83 -1.32
N ILE A 164 7.32 -4.31 -2.25
CA ILE A 164 6.04 -4.96 -1.93
C ILE A 164 6.28 -6.22 -1.09
N GLY A 165 7.26 -7.05 -1.47
CA GLY A 165 7.63 -8.25 -0.72
C GLY A 165 8.03 -7.93 0.72
N ARG A 166 8.83 -6.90 0.95
CA ARG A 166 9.17 -6.42 2.31
C ARG A 166 7.92 -6.05 3.12
N ALA A 167 6.96 -5.36 2.50
CA ALA A 167 5.70 -5.02 3.14
C ALA A 167 4.83 -6.26 3.41
N LEU A 168 4.91 -7.29 2.57
CA LEU A 168 4.19 -8.56 2.73
C LEU A 168 4.82 -9.50 3.78
N MET A 169 6.14 -9.40 4.01
CA MET A 169 6.83 -10.22 5.03
C MET A 169 6.28 -10.00 6.44
N VAL A 170 5.73 -8.82 6.74
CA VAL A 170 5.07 -8.57 8.04
C VAL A 170 3.66 -9.16 8.12
N GLN A 171 3.23 -9.90 7.10
CA GLN A 171 1.92 -10.57 6.99
C GLN A 171 0.73 -9.62 7.26
N PRO A 172 0.62 -8.52 6.50
CA PRO A 172 -0.44 -7.56 6.70
C PRO A 172 -1.81 -8.15 6.33
N ARG A 173 -2.87 -7.64 6.98
CA ARG A 173 -4.27 -7.85 6.59
C ARG A 173 -4.73 -6.77 5.59
N LEU A 174 -4.16 -5.57 5.69
CA LEU A 174 -4.35 -4.44 4.79
C LEU A 174 -3.00 -3.96 4.28
N LEU A 175 -2.85 -3.87 2.96
CA LEU A 175 -1.68 -3.28 2.32
C LEU A 175 -2.04 -1.93 1.70
N LEU A 176 -1.32 -0.90 2.09
CA LEU A 176 -1.40 0.45 1.53
C LEU A 176 -0.32 0.58 0.45
N LEU A 177 -0.73 0.76 -0.80
CA LEU A 177 0.16 0.94 -1.96
C LEU A 177 0.08 2.38 -2.49
N ASP A 178 1.20 3.08 -2.50
CA ASP A 178 1.30 4.48 -2.89
C ASP A 178 2.05 4.61 -4.22
N GLU A 179 1.33 4.74 -5.33
CA GLU A 179 1.81 4.87 -6.71
C GLU A 179 2.87 3.80 -7.09
N PRO A 180 2.57 2.49 -6.94
CA PRO A 180 3.55 1.44 -7.18
C PRO A 180 4.00 1.35 -8.65
N SER A 181 3.21 1.86 -9.62
CA SER A 181 3.57 1.90 -11.04
C SER A 181 4.47 3.08 -11.43
N SER A 182 4.70 4.03 -10.51
CA SER A 182 5.44 5.24 -10.83
C SER A 182 6.83 4.96 -11.41
N GLY A 183 7.08 5.45 -12.63
CA GLY A 183 8.33 5.30 -13.36
C GLY A 183 8.47 3.98 -14.14
N LEU A 184 7.49 3.10 -14.11
CA LEU A 184 7.46 1.86 -14.88
C LEU A 184 7.00 2.10 -16.34
N ASP A 185 7.46 1.27 -17.24
CA ASP A 185 6.88 1.20 -18.57
C ASP A 185 5.57 0.40 -18.57
N VAL A 186 4.83 0.41 -19.71
CA VAL A 186 3.54 -0.28 -19.84
C VAL A 186 3.64 -1.78 -19.55
N LYS A 187 4.73 -2.45 -19.99
CA LYS A 187 4.92 -3.89 -19.77
C LYS A 187 5.22 -4.20 -18.31
N GLU A 188 6.07 -3.39 -17.68
CA GLU A 188 6.40 -3.52 -16.26
C GLU A 188 5.17 -3.25 -15.38
N THR A 189 4.35 -2.24 -15.72
CA THR A 189 3.08 -1.94 -15.05
C THR A 189 2.10 -3.10 -15.13
N ALA A 190 1.92 -3.68 -16.32
CA ALA A 190 1.04 -4.83 -16.52
C ALA A 190 1.54 -6.07 -15.74
N ALA A 191 2.85 -6.32 -15.75
CA ALA A 191 3.45 -7.42 -14.97
C ALA A 191 3.27 -7.21 -13.46
N LEU A 192 3.47 -6.00 -12.97
CA LEU A 192 3.23 -5.63 -11.56
C LEU A 192 1.76 -5.84 -11.19
N ALA A 193 0.82 -5.39 -12.01
CA ALA A 193 -0.62 -5.56 -11.78
C ALA A 193 -1.01 -7.04 -11.68
N MET A 194 -0.54 -7.88 -12.62
CA MET A 194 -0.78 -9.33 -12.57
C MET A 194 -0.25 -9.94 -11.26
N ARG A 195 0.94 -9.53 -10.84
CA ARG A 195 1.56 -10.02 -9.62
C ARG A 195 0.78 -9.61 -8.37
N LEU A 196 0.38 -8.33 -8.28
CA LEU A 196 -0.44 -7.83 -7.17
C LEU A 196 -1.77 -8.57 -7.06
N ARG A 197 -2.43 -8.84 -8.19
CA ARG A 197 -3.69 -9.61 -8.21
C ARG A 197 -3.49 -11.03 -7.70
N SER A 198 -2.40 -11.69 -8.10
CA SER A 198 -2.06 -13.04 -7.63
C SER A 198 -1.79 -13.06 -6.13
N VAL A 199 -0.98 -12.12 -5.63
CA VAL A 199 -0.67 -11.97 -4.20
C VAL A 199 -1.93 -11.71 -3.38
N GLN A 200 -2.77 -10.79 -3.83
CA GLN A 200 -4.02 -10.42 -3.15
C GLN A 200 -4.91 -11.65 -2.94
N LYS A 201 -5.12 -12.45 -4.01
CA LYS A 201 -5.94 -13.67 -3.95
C LYS A 201 -5.32 -14.76 -3.06
N LEU A 202 -4.01 -15.02 -3.21
CA LEU A 202 -3.33 -16.09 -2.46
C LEU A 202 -3.21 -15.80 -0.97
N ARG A 203 -3.19 -14.53 -0.59
CA ARG A 203 -3.03 -14.08 0.81
C ARG A 203 -4.33 -13.58 1.44
N ASN A 204 -5.45 -13.58 0.71
CA ASN A 204 -6.73 -13.00 1.15
C ASN A 204 -6.53 -11.56 1.67
N LEU A 205 -5.74 -10.78 0.93
CA LEU A 205 -5.24 -9.48 1.35
C LEU A 205 -6.22 -8.37 0.96
N ALA A 206 -6.56 -7.49 1.89
CA ALA A 206 -7.19 -6.23 1.55
C ALA A 206 -6.13 -5.23 1.06
N VAL A 207 -6.44 -4.44 0.03
CA VAL A 207 -5.51 -3.47 -0.55
C VAL A 207 -6.21 -2.13 -0.74
N LEU A 208 -5.57 -1.05 -0.29
CA LEU A 208 -5.91 0.31 -0.69
C LEU A 208 -4.78 0.84 -1.58
N LEU A 209 -5.11 1.06 -2.84
CA LEU A 209 -4.18 1.44 -3.90
C LEU A 209 -4.36 2.91 -4.28
N VAL A 210 -3.36 3.74 -4.10
CA VAL A 210 -3.28 5.06 -4.75
C VAL A 210 -2.57 4.90 -6.07
N GLU A 211 -3.21 5.34 -7.14
CA GLU A 211 -2.64 5.31 -8.49
C GLU A 211 -3.19 6.45 -9.35
N HIS A 212 -2.45 6.78 -10.38
CA HIS A 212 -2.86 7.70 -11.43
C HIS A 212 -2.93 7.01 -12.83
N ASP A 213 -2.41 5.81 -12.95
CA ASP A 213 -2.54 4.97 -14.14
C ASP A 213 -3.93 4.31 -14.14
N VAL A 214 -4.81 4.81 -15.00
CA VAL A 214 -6.21 4.36 -15.09
C VAL A 214 -6.31 2.91 -15.56
N GLU A 215 -5.42 2.47 -16.46
CA GLU A 215 -5.42 1.10 -16.97
C GLU A 215 -5.05 0.10 -15.85
N MET A 216 -4.02 0.44 -15.06
CA MET A 216 -3.66 -0.35 -13.88
C MET A 216 -4.81 -0.41 -12.88
N VAL A 217 -5.44 0.73 -12.57
CA VAL A 217 -6.59 0.81 -11.66
C VAL A 217 -7.72 -0.09 -12.15
N GLN A 218 -8.16 0.05 -13.41
CA GLN A 218 -9.22 -0.78 -14.00
C GLN A 218 -8.89 -2.27 -13.95
N SER A 219 -7.63 -2.63 -14.13
CA SER A 219 -7.20 -4.03 -14.11
C SER A 219 -7.22 -4.65 -12.73
N LEU A 220 -7.12 -3.87 -11.65
CA LEU A 220 -6.91 -4.35 -10.30
C LEU A 220 -8.11 -4.19 -9.38
N VAL A 221 -8.75 -3.02 -9.39
CA VAL A 221 -9.71 -2.65 -8.35
C VAL A 221 -11.15 -2.83 -8.81
N THR A 222 -12.01 -3.25 -7.88
CA THR A 222 -13.45 -3.39 -8.13
C THR A 222 -14.23 -2.14 -7.70
N ARG A 223 -13.69 -1.39 -6.74
CA ARG A 223 -14.29 -0.18 -6.21
C ARG A 223 -13.27 0.94 -6.15
N LEU A 224 -13.73 2.15 -6.49
CA LEU A 224 -12.90 3.32 -6.66
C LEU A 224 -13.46 4.50 -5.87
N TYR A 225 -12.56 5.27 -5.27
CA TYR A 225 -12.81 6.60 -4.72
C TYR A 225 -12.05 7.62 -5.55
N VAL A 226 -12.69 8.72 -5.88
CA VAL A 226 -12.06 9.85 -6.58
C VAL A 226 -11.98 11.02 -5.63
N LEU A 227 -10.76 11.48 -5.37
CA LEU A 227 -10.47 12.61 -4.51
C LEU A 227 -10.14 13.83 -5.37
N ASP A 228 -10.76 14.96 -5.05
CA ASP A 228 -10.42 16.25 -5.65
C ASP A 228 -10.51 17.36 -4.60
N PHE A 229 -9.52 18.25 -4.55
CA PHE A 229 -9.41 19.34 -3.57
C PHE A 229 -9.77 18.92 -2.13
N GLY A 230 -9.31 17.74 -1.70
CA GLY A 230 -9.52 17.22 -0.34
C GLY A 230 -10.91 16.65 -0.07
N THR A 231 -11.76 16.46 -1.07
CA THR A 231 -13.11 15.88 -0.94
C THR A 231 -13.28 14.65 -1.83
N VAL A 232 -14.13 13.70 -1.44
CA VAL A 232 -14.53 12.58 -2.31
C VAL A 232 -15.64 13.08 -3.25
N ILE A 233 -15.31 13.19 -4.55
CA ILE A 233 -16.26 13.67 -5.57
C ILE A 233 -17.06 12.52 -6.23
N ALA A 234 -16.54 11.29 -6.19
CA ALA A 234 -17.24 10.10 -6.67
C ALA A 234 -16.71 8.85 -5.94
N SER A 235 -17.58 7.86 -5.77
CA SER A 235 -17.21 6.55 -5.25
C SER A 235 -18.18 5.47 -5.72
N GLY A 236 -17.70 4.24 -5.91
CA GLY A 236 -18.52 3.12 -6.38
C GLY A 236 -17.73 2.12 -7.22
N GLU A 237 -18.44 1.32 -7.99
CA GLU A 237 -17.84 0.39 -8.95
C GLU A 237 -16.93 1.11 -9.93
N THR A 238 -15.77 0.54 -10.21
CA THR A 238 -14.70 1.19 -10.98
C THR A 238 -15.15 1.66 -12.35
N GLU A 239 -15.87 0.82 -13.10
CA GLU A 239 -16.35 1.16 -14.44
C GLU A 239 -17.36 2.32 -14.42
N TYR A 240 -18.27 2.32 -13.44
CA TYR A 240 -19.26 3.38 -13.27
C TYR A 240 -18.60 4.71 -12.92
N VAL A 241 -17.68 4.71 -11.96
CA VAL A 241 -16.96 5.92 -11.49
C VAL A 241 -16.11 6.52 -12.60
N LEU A 242 -15.39 5.71 -13.37
CA LEU A 242 -14.58 6.18 -14.51
C LEU A 242 -15.42 6.67 -15.69
N GLY A 243 -16.69 6.25 -15.76
CA GLY A 243 -17.67 6.76 -16.73
C GLY A 243 -18.29 8.11 -16.38
N ASP A 244 -18.16 8.55 -15.12
CA ASP A 244 -18.79 9.80 -14.64
C ASP A 244 -18.17 11.05 -15.30
N ALA A 245 -19.03 11.96 -15.78
CA ALA A 245 -18.60 13.17 -16.47
C ALA A 245 -17.83 14.15 -15.57
N ASN A 246 -18.12 14.18 -14.26
CA ASN A 246 -17.39 15.03 -13.30
C ASN A 246 -15.98 14.47 -13.05
N VAL A 247 -15.86 13.15 -12.94
CA VAL A 247 -14.57 12.46 -12.80
C VAL A 247 -13.71 12.72 -14.04
N ARG A 248 -14.30 12.60 -15.24
CA ARG A 248 -13.59 12.88 -16.49
C ARG A 248 -13.09 14.31 -16.54
N ARG A 249 -13.91 15.30 -16.19
CA ARG A 249 -13.48 16.71 -16.13
C ARG A 249 -12.36 16.96 -15.12
N ALA A 250 -12.49 16.43 -13.91
CA ALA A 250 -11.48 16.60 -12.86
C ALA A 250 -10.13 15.94 -13.22
N TYR A 251 -10.17 14.83 -13.97
CA TYR A 251 -8.99 14.01 -14.25
C TYR A 251 -8.35 14.30 -15.61
N LEU A 252 -9.15 14.58 -16.64
CA LEU A 252 -8.71 14.75 -18.03
C LEU A 252 -8.63 16.23 -18.46
N GLY A 253 -9.12 17.15 -17.63
CA GLY A 253 -9.32 18.54 -18.03
C GLY A 253 -10.46 18.68 -19.04
N ASP A 254 -10.95 19.90 -19.21
CA ASP A 254 -11.87 20.23 -20.31
C ASP A 254 -11.09 20.08 -21.65
N MET A 255 -11.25 18.95 -22.35
CA MET A 255 -10.86 18.83 -23.77
C MET A 255 -11.92 19.47 -24.65
#